data_c832053aa2980679f98338807237d6b0
#
_entry.id   c832053aa2980679f98338807237d6b0
#
_cell.length_a   1.000
_cell.length_b   1.000
_cell.length_c   1.000
_cell.angle_alpha   90.00
_cell.angle_beta   90.00
_cell.angle_gamma   90.00
#
_symmetry.space_group_name_H-M   'P 1'
#
loop_
_entity.id
_entity.type
_entity.pdbx_description
1 polymer ?
#
loop_
_entity_poly.entity_id
_entity_poly.type
_entity_poly.pdbx_seq_one_letter_code
_entity_poly.pdbx_strand_id
1 'polypeptide(L)'
;MTAILGAGISGLSAGYYLLKKGLPSPPVIYEASSRIGGWIRTERFDGEGYVFEAGPRTIRPKGPAARNTLDLIEEVGLGEHVHPIFSNHVAARNRMIYAKGRLNMLPSDLSGVVKTVPPFTKPLFFAGLKDLFGGKSRKKLDDEAMYSFVERRFGKEIADYAISSMLCGICAGDAKQISVKFLMKSLFEVEQKHGGVVKGMLMEALGKKDKNSSKQVPLEGLAKRAKSENWSIYSIQGGLQTLPNRLKSVLDEGQVDIRTDVKCEEIEFKGNKVELRVDGEERTLDRLISSIPSYKLAKYLAKQHPILARELAAIPFVDVGVINLRFKNPDLLKQKAFGFLVPPIEKLPILGCIFDSCCFDMEDNTVLTVMMGGAWFRQWFGENPSEEQLLEVALKQVNQILNINQKPDSYKVNILRRCIPQYVVGHQKRVDGIKQYIRDHNLPLGLCGASYDGVGVNDVILSARVSVDEVVGTNKN
;
A
#
# COMPACT_ATOMS: atom_id res chain seq x y z
N MET A 1 -16.41 -3.38 26.69
CA MET A 1 -14.97 -3.15 26.38
C MET A 1 -14.66 -3.64 24.96
N THR A 2 -13.82 -2.93 24.20
CA THR A 2 -13.41 -3.31 22.84
C THR A 2 -11.94 -3.71 22.85
N ALA A 3 -11.59 -4.83 22.19
CA ALA A 3 -10.19 -5.17 21.95
C ALA A 3 -9.83 -4.99 20.47
N ILE A 4 -8.55 -4.72 20.23
CA ILE A 4 -7.94 -4.62 18.91
C ILE A 4 -6.78 -5.61 18.83
N LEU A 5 -6.76 -6.44 17.80
CA LEU A 5 -5.62 -7.31 17.51
C LEU A 5 -4.71 -6.68 16.47
N GLY A 6 -3.45 -6.48 16.86
CA GLY A 6 -2.39 -5.87 16.08
C GLY A 6 -2.20 -4.38 16.38
N ALA A 7 -0.96 -3.98 16.65
CA ALA A 7 -0.53 -2.58 16.82
C ALA A 7 0.22 -2.04 15.58
N GLY A 8 -0.12 -2.53 14.39
CA GLY A 8 0.25 -1.89 13.14
C GLY A 8 -0.49 -0.56 12.97
N ILE A 9 -0.16 0.20 11.92
CA ILE A 9 -0.80 1.50 11.67
C ILE A 9 -2.33 1.42 11.64
N SER A 10 -2.92 0.33 11.14
CA SER A 10 -4.37 0.12 11.13
C SER A 10 -4.94 -0.04 12.54
N GLY A 11 -4.29 -0.87 13.39
CA GLY A 11 -4.76 -1.10 14.76
C GLY A 11 -4.62 0.13 15.63
N LEU A 12 -3.50 0.86 15.53
CA LEU A 12 -3.32 2.13 16.23
C LEU A 12 -4.34 3.18 15.77
N SER A 13 -4.63 3.26 14.46
CA SER A 13 -5.67 4.14 13.93
C SER A 13 -7.06 3.74 14.41
N ALA A 14 -7.37 2.43 14.50
CA ALA A 14 -8.63 1.95 15.07
C ALA A 14 -8.77 2.37 16.54
N GLY A 15 -7.70 2.22 17.34
CA GLY A 15 -7.65 2.71 18.71
C GLY A 15 -7.93 4.20 18.81
N TYR A 16 -7.29 5.01 17.97
CA TYR A 16 -7.50 6.44 17.87
C TYR A 16 -8.95 6.81 17.54
N TYR A 17 -9.54 6.17 16.54
CA TYR A 17 -10.94 6.45 16.17
C TYR A 17 -11.93 5.97 17.24
N LEU A 18 -11.66 4.86 17.95
CA LEU A 18 -12.45 4.45 19.12
C LEU A 18 -12.36 5.46 20.25
N LEU A 19 -11.17 5.99 20.55
CA LEU A 19 -10.97 7.04 21.53
C LEU A 19 -11.80 8.28 21.19
N LYS A 20 -11.79 8.70 19.93
CA LYS A 20 -12.63 9.83 19.44
C LYS A 20 -14.14 9.58 19.56
N LYS A 21 -14.59 8.33 19.61
CA LYS A 21 -16.02 8.00 19.83
C LYS A 21 -16.46 8.20 21.28
N GLY A 22 -15.55 8.40 22.22
CA GLY A 22 -15.87 8.62 23.63
C GLY A 22 -16.60 7.45 24.28
N LEU A 23 -16.19 6.20 23.97
CA LEU A 23 -16.80 5.02 24.56
C LEU A 23 -16.55 4.98 26.08
N PRO A 24 -17.45 4.36 26.89
CA PRO A 24 -17.36 4.33 28.35
C PRO A 24 -16.06 3.72 28.90
N SER A 25 -15.42 2.85 28.11
CA SER A 25 -14.13 2.28 28.47
C SER A 25 -13.17 2.36 27.29
N PRO A 26 -11.89 2.76 27.52
CA PRO A 26 -10.87 2.75 26.48
C PRO A 26 -10.71 1.34 25.89
N PRO A 27 -10.32 1.22 24.61
CA PRO A 27 -9.99 -0.07 24.02
C PRO A 27 -8.67 -0.61 24.59
N VAL A 28 -8.45 -1.92 24.44
CA VAL A 28 -7.15 -2.55 24.64
C VAL A 28 -6.59 -3.01 23.30
N ILE A 29 -5.28 -2.82 23.07
CA ILE A 29 -4.59 -3.25 21.84
C ILE A 29 -3.58 -4.34 22.21
N TYR A 30 -3.67 -5.47 21.53
CA TYR A 30 -2.76 -6.61 21.68
C TYR A 30 -1.87 -6.76 20.46
N GLU A 31 -0.55 -6.74 20.68
CA GLU A 31 0.46 -6.92 19.62
C GLU A 31 1.38 -8.08 19.96
N ALA A 32 1.55 -8.98 19.00
CA ALA A 32 2.34 -10.19 19.18
C ALA A 32 3.86 -9.97 19.15
N SER A 33 4.31 -8.87 18.59
CA SER A 33 5.73 -8.48 18.56
C SER A 33 6.08 -7.50 19.66
N SER A 34 7.38 -7.31 19.92
CA SER A 34 7.91 -6.35 20.91
C SER A 34 7.78 -4.87 20.48
N ARG A 35 7.26 -4.62 19.27
CA ARG A 35 7.18 -3.26 18.71
C ARG A 35 5.82 -2.96 18.06
N ILE A 36 5.47 -1.70 18.03
CA ILE A 36 4.33 -1.17 17.29
C ILE A 36 4.70 -0.76 15.85
N GLY A 37 3.71 -0.39 15.03
CA GLY A 37 3.88 0.15 13.68
C GLY A 37 3.73 -0.88 12.56
N GLY A 38 3.77 -2.18 12.87
CA GLY A 38 3.61 -3.24 11.87
C GLY A 38 4.69 -3.18 10.78
N TRP A 39 4.29 -3.05 9.50
CA TRP A 39 5.22 -2.93 8.37
C TRP A 39 5.87 -1.55 8.24
N ILE A 40 5.42 -0.52 8.94
CA ILE A 40 6.12 0.76 9.07
C ILE A 40 7.26 0.57 10.05
N ARG A 41 8.49 0.71 9.56
CA ARG A 41 9.70 0.62 10.36
C ARG A 41 10.80 1.48 9.74
N THR A 42 11.20 2.49 10.49
CA THR A 42 12.32 3.37 10.16
C THR A 42 13.49 3.05 11.09
N GLU A 43 14.64 2.79 10.55
CA GLU A 43 15.90 2.73 11.29
C GLU A 43 16.62 4.08 11.13
N ARG A 44 16.88 4.74 12.24
CA ARG A 44 17.54 6.06 12.27
C ARG A 44 19.00 5.89 12.65
N PHE A 45 19.83 6.72 12.05
CA PHE A 45 21.26 6.79 12.31
C PHE A 45 21.55 8.20 12.79
N ASP A 46 21.42 8.40 14.12
CA ASP A 46 21.57 9.72 14.73
C ASP A 46 22.95 10.30 14.45
N GLY A 47 22.97 11.58 14.00
CA GLY A 47 24.18 12.29 13.62
C GLY A 47 24.72 11.98 12.22
N GLU A 48 24.14 11.02 11.49
CA GLU A 48 24.62 10.65 10.13
C GLU A 48 23.70 11.17 9.00
N GLY A 49 22.59 11.86 9.32
CA GLY A 49 21.72 12.56 8.36
C GLY A 49 20.94 11.67 7.38
N TYR A 50 20.78 10.37 7.65
CA TYR A 50 19.98 9.46 6.84
C TYR A 50 19.14 8.49 7.65
N VAL A 51 18.16 7.89 7.00
CA VAL A 51 17.28 6.84 7.57
C VAL A 51 17.12 5.70 6.58
N PHE A 52 16.88 4.51 7.10
CA PHE A 52 16.46 3.34 6.33
C PHE A 52 15.00 3.02 6.59
N GLU A 53 14.20 2.95 5.54
CA GLU A 53 12.81 2.50 5.60
C GLU A 53 12.73 1.03 5.18
N ALA A 54 12.28 0.18 6.08
CA ALA A 54 12.08 -1.25 5.80
C ALA A 54 10.74 -1.55 5.09
N GLY A 55 9.82 -0.58 5.09
CA GLY A 55 8.47 -0.70 4.54
C GLY A 55 8.09 0.48 3.66
N PRO A 56 6.84 1.00 3.79
CA PRO A 56 6.42 2.21 3.11
C PRO A 56 7.26 3.40 3.57
N ARG A 57 7.52 4.35 2.65
CA ARG A 57 8.36 5.53 2.91
C ARG A 57 7.71 6.84 2.52
N THR A 58 6.76 6.79 1.59
CA THR A 58 6.04 7.96 1.11
C THR A 58 4.55 7.67 1.01
N ILE A 59 3.75 8.73 1.19
CA ILE A 59 2.30 8.68 1.13
C ILE A 59 1.83 9.65 0.03
N ARG A 60 0.75 9.31 -0.67
CA ARG A 60 0.15 10.18 -1.70
C ARG A 60 -0.92 11.08 -1.08
N PRO A 61 -0.92 12.40 -1.35
CA PRO A 61 -1.88 13.33 -0.77
C PRO A 61 -3.19 13.47 -1.57
N LYS A 62 -3.60 12.44 -2.34
CA LYS A 62 -4.74 12.54 -3.27
C LYS A 62 -5.80 11.48 -3.01
N GLY A 63 -7.06 11.89 -3.10
CA GLY A 63 -8.23 11.02 -2.94
C GLY A 63 -8.83 11.04 -1.52
N PRO A 64 -10.00 10.41 -1.33
CA PRO A 64 -10.72 10.43 -0.05
C PRO A 64 -9.92 9.79 1.11
N ALA A 65 -9.24 8.67 0.84
CA ALA A 65 -8.41 8.01 1.85
C ALA A 65 -7.22 8.88 2.26
N ALA A 66 -6.61 9.60 1.31
CA ALA A 66 -5.52 10.52 1.60
C ALA A 66 -5.99 11.71 2.46
N ARG A 67 -7.20 12.26 2.20
CA ARG A 67 -7.77 13.30 3.04
C ARG A 67 -7.89 12.84 4.49
N ASN A 68 -8.46 11.66 4.70
CA ASN A 68 -8.58 11.09 6.05
C ASN A 68 -7.23 10.93 6.77
N THR A 69 -6.17 10.58 6.03
CA THR A 69 -4.81 10.46 6.60
C THR A 69 -4.21 11.82 6.92
N LEU A 70 -4.40 12.83 6.05
CA LEU A 70 -3.91 14.19 6.30
C LEU A 70 -4.62 14.83 7.50
N ASP A 71 -5.94 14.64 7.61
CA ASP A 71 -6.72 15.07 8.77
C ASP A 71 -6.20 14.40 10.05
N LEU A 72 -5.94 13.08 10.03
CA LEU A 72 -5.35 12.36 11.15
C LEU A 72 -3.97 12.91 11.55
N ILE A 73 -3.07 13.12 10.57
CA ILE A 73 -1.72 13.65 10.80
C ILE A 73 -1.78 15.03 11.46
N GLU A 74 -2.69 15.89 11.03
CA GLU A 74 -2.91 17.21 11.61
C GLU A 74 -3.47 17.11 13.03
N GLU A 75 -4.50 16.28 13.24
CA GLU A 75 -5.16 16.07 14.53
C GLU A 75 -4.20 15.51 15.61
N VAL A 76 -3.25 14.66 15.22
CA VAL A 76 -2.25 14.14 16.16
C VAL A 76 -1.03 15.07 16.34
N GLY A 77 -1.06 16.27 15.73
CA GLY A 77 -0.03 17.31 15.90
C GLY A 77 1.25 17.09 15.07
N LEU A 78 1.16 16.34 13.97
CA LEU A 78 2.30 16.11 13.06
C LEU A 78 2.30 17.00 11.80
N GLY A 79 1.37 17.96 11.69
CA GLY A 79 1.22 18.78 10.48
C GLY A 79 2.50 19.52 10.05
N GLU A 80 3.23 20.10 11.00
CA GLU A 80 4.49 20.81 10.75
C GLU A 80 5.69 19.87 10.52
N HIS A 81 5.54 18.59 10.85
CA HIS A 81 6.57 17.57 10.62
C HIS A 81 6.43 16.85 9.28
N VAL A 82 5.44 17.23 8.47
CA VAL A 82 5.29 16.65 7.13
C VAL A 82 6.39 17.18 6.22
N HIS A 83 7.05 16.25 5.53
CA HIS A 83 8.07 16.55 4.51
C HIS A 83 7.49 16.31 3.11
N PRO A 84 6.99 17.36 2.42
CA PRO A 84 6.38 17.22 1.11
C PRO A 84 7.43 17.15 -0.01
N ILE A 85 7.13 16.37 -1.04
CA ILE A 85 7.82 16.39 -2.32
C ILE A 85 6.85 16.99 -3.34
N PHE A 86 7.18 18.18 -3.83
CA PHE A 86 6.33 18.94 -4.75
C PHE A 86 6.30 18.33 -6.15
N SER A 87 5.26 18.61 -6.90
CA SER A 87 5.08 18.06 -8.26
C SER A 87 6.13 18.52 -9.27
N ASN A 88 6.82 19.64 -9.02
CA ASN A 88 7.94 20.13 -9.83
C ASN A 88 9.30 19.54 -9.42
N HIS A 89 9.37 18.84 -8.30
CA HIS A 89 10.61 18.23 -7.82
C HIS A 89 11.08 17.12 -8.76
N VAL A 90 12.41 16.96 -8.92
CA VAL A 90 13.00 15.99 -9.83
C VAL A 90 12.55 14.55 -9.56
N ALA A 91 12.45 14.16 -8.28
CA ALA A 91 11.97 12.83 -7.89
C ALA A 91 10.46 12.61 -8.20
N ALA A 92 9.66 13.67 -8.25
CA ALA A 92 8.26 13.56 -8.62
C ALA A 92 8.05 13.42 -10.13
N ARG A 93 8.88 14.10 -10.92
CA ARG A 93 8.78 14.15 -12.40
C ARG A 93 9.48 12.99 -13.07
N ASN A 94 10.67 12.62 -12.59
CA ASN A 94 11.50 11.62 -13.20
C ASN A 94 11.21 10.24 -12.61
N ARG A 95 10.62 9.37 -13.42
CA ARG A 95 10.37 7.98 -13.10
C ARG A 95 10.91 7.12 -14.22
N MET A 96 11.62 6.07 -13.86
CA MET A 96 12.30 5.24 -14.83
C MET A 96 11.82 3.80 -14.82
N ILE A 97 12.00 3.14 -15.96
CA ILE A 97 11.86 1.69 -16.10
C ILE A 97 13.17 1.15 -16.67
N TYR A 98 13.72 0.12 -16.03
CA TYR A 98 14.81 -0.63 -16.61
C TYR A 98 14.25 -1.66 -17.59
N ALA A 99 14.51 -1.47 -18.87
CA ALA A 99 14.05 -2.37 -19.91
C ALA A 99 15.01 -2.37 -21.10
N LYS A 100 15.16 -3.53 -21.73
CA LYS A 100 16.03 -3.71 -22.90
C LYS A 100 17.48 -3.29 -22.61
N GLY A 101 17.98 -3.65 -21.43
CA GLY A 101 19.37 -3.41 -21.02
C GLY A 101 19.72 -1.98 -20.61
N ARG A 102 18.74 -1.07 -20.45
CA ARG A 102 18.97 0.33 -20.07
C ARG A 102 17.86 0.94 -19.23
N LEU A 103 18.17 2.01 -18.51
CA LEU A 103 17.18 2.86 -17.86
C LEU A 103 16.48 3.76 -18.89
N ASN A 104 15.16 3.73 -18.90
CA ASN A 104 14.34 4.53 -19.79
C ASN A 104 13.47 5.47 -18.93
N MET A 105 13.56 6.77 -19.21
CA MET A 105 12.75 7.79 -18.55
C MET A 105 11.30 7.70 -19.08
N LEU A 106 10.34 7.61 -18.19
CA LEU A 106 8.93 7.65 -18.58
C LEU A 106 8.48 9.08 -18.88
N PRO A 107 7.54 9.26 -19.83
CA PRO A 107 6.95 10.56 -20.09
C PRO A 107 6.28 11.15 -18.84
N SER A 108 6.58 12.39 -18.53
CA SER A 108 5.96 13.14 -17.43
C SER A 108 5.01 14.24 -17.90
N ASP A 109 4.92 14.46 -19.21
CA ASP A 109 4.11 15.51 -19.84
C ASP A 109 3.40 15.03 -21.12
N LEU A 110 2.52 15.87 -21.67
CA LEU A 110 1.77 15.57 -22.89
C LEU A 110 2.68 15.45 -24.13
N SER A 111 3.81 16.15 -24.17
CA SER A 111 4.74 16.06 -25.29
C SER A 111 5.36 14.69 -25.41
N GLY A 112 5.61 14.04 -24.29
CA GLY A 112 6.11 12.66 -24.23
C GLY A 112 5.07 11.60 -24.64
N VAL A 113 3.78 11.92 -24.60
CA VAL A 113 2.73 11.00 -25.04
C VAL A 113 2.65 10.88 -26.56
N VAL A 114 3.00 11.96 -27.29
CA VAL A 114 2.98 12.00 -28.75
C VAL A 114 4.31 11.60 -29.41
N LYS A 115 5.37 11.48 -28.63
CA LYS A 115 6.68 11.01 -29.10
C LYS A 115 6.88 9.53 -28.77
N THR A 116 7.67 8.84 -29.59
CA THR A 116 8.11 7.47 -29.25
C THR A 116 9.17 7.56 -28.18
N VAL A 117 8.85 7.07 -26.97
CA VAL A 117 9.78 7.05 -25.83
C VAL A 117 10.06 5.58 -25.47
N PRO A 118 11.33 5.15 -25.45
CA PRO A 118 11.68 3.81 -25.05
C PRO A 118 11.17 3.50 -23.62
N PRO A 119 10.77 2.24 -23.33
CA PRO A 119 10.93 1.04 -24.14
C PRO A 119 9.83 0.81 -25.20
N PHE A 120 8.88 1.75 -25.34
CA PHE A 120 7.76 1.64 -26.29
C PHE A 120 8.26 1.83 -27.74
N THR A 121 7.66 1.05 -28.65
CA THR A 121 8.00 1.13 -30.09
C THR A 121 7.15 2.14 -30.85
N LYS A 122 6.06 2.63 -30.23
CA LYS A 122 5.13 3.62 -30.78
C LYS A 122 4.78 4.67 -29.74
N PRO A 123 4.41 5.90 -30.15
CA PRO A 123 3.85 6.88 -29.25
C PRO A 123 2.66 6.37 -28.46
N LEU A 124 2.59 6.74 -27.18
CA LEU A 124 1.55 6.24 -26.28
C LEU A 124 0.12 6.64 -26.68
N PHE A 125 -0.03 7.74 -27.43
CA PHE A 125 -1.37 8.15 -27.91
C PHE A 125 -2.02 7.10 -28.83
N PHE A 126 -1.24 6.27 -29.57
CA PHE A 126 -1.80 5.17 -30.36
C PHE A 126 -2.52 4.12 -29.51
N ALA A 127 -2.09 3.94 -28.26
CA ALA A 127 -2.80 3.08 -27.32
C ALA A 127 -4.20 3.64 -26.99
N GLY A 128 -4.31 4.96 -26.83
CA GLY A 128 -5.61 5.63 -26.67
C GLY A 128 -6.50 5.50 -27.91
N LEU A 129 -5.94 5.64 -29.12
CA LEU A 129 -6.68 5.42 -30.38
C LEU A 129 -7.14 3.96 -30.51
N LYS A 130 -6.29 2.99 -30.15
CA LYS A 130 -6.68 1.57 -30.13
C LYS A 130 -7.91 1.33 -29.26
N ASP A 131 -7.97 1.92 -28.06
CA ASP A 131 -9.14 1.79 -27.18
C ASP A 131 -10.38 2.52 -27.75
N LEU A 132 -10.20 3.70 -28.33
CA LEU A 132 -11.29 4.49 -28.89
C LEU A 132 -11.99 3.78 -30.06
N PHE A 133 -11.21 3.14 -30.96
CA PHE A 133 -11.69 2.44 -32.15
C PHE A 133 -11.82 0.93 -31.99
N GLY A 134 -11.34 0.38 -30.89
CA GLY A 134 -11.19 -1.06 -30.64
C GLY A 134 -12.47 -1.86 -30.41
N GLY A 135 -13.64 -1.33 -30.73
CA GLY A 135 -14.91 -2.04 -30.65
C GLY A 135 -15.44 -2.24 -29.21
N LYS A 136 -16.72 -2.55 -29.09
CA LYS A 136 -17.36 -2.87 -27.81
C LYS A 136 -16.81 -4.19 -27.25
N SER A 137 -16.55 -4.26 -25.94
CA SER A 137 -16.41 -5.54 -25.27
C SER A 137 -17.69 -6.34 -25.50
N ARG A 138 -17.57 -7.52 -26.12
CA ARG A 138 -18.74 -8.35 -26.47
C ARG A 138 -19.37 -9.05 -25.27
N LYS A 139 -18.66 -9.09 -24.13
CA LYS A 139 -19.09 -9.80 -22.92
C LYS A 139 -18.93 -8.89 -21.71
N LYS A 140 -20.01 -8.75 -20.94
CA LYS A 140 -19.89 -8.12 -19.61
C LYS A 140 -19.08 -9.04 -18.71
N LEU A 141 -18.03 -8.48 -18.10
CA LEU A 141 -17.17 -9.16 -17.16
C LEU A 141 -17.42 -8.60 -15.77
N ASP A 142 -17.48 -9.47 -14.78
CA ASP A 142 -17.53 -9.03 -13.38
C ASP A 142 -16.17 -8.55 -12.90
N ASP A 143 -15.08 -9.19 -13.36
CA ASP A 143 -13.71 -8.86 -13.01
C ASP A 143 -12.76 -9.49 -14.03
N GLU A 144 -11.54 -8.99 -14.13
CA GLU A 144 -10.46 -9.59 -14.93
C GLU A 144 -9.08 -9.17 -14.41
N ALA A 145 -8.03 -9.86 -14.89
CA ALA A 145 -6.66 -9.49 -14.56
C ALA A 145 -6.28 -8.15 -15.19
N MET A 146 -5.54 -7.33 -14.44
CA MET A 146 -5.07 -6.01 -14.87
C MET A 146 -4.30 -6.08 -16.19
N TYR A 147 -3.43 -7.09 -16.33
CA TYR A 147 -2.69 -7.33 -17.56
C TYR A 147 -3.62 -7.52 -18.75
N SER A 148 -4.60 -8.43 -18.64
CA SER A 148 -5.54 -8.75 -19.74
C SER A 148 -6.39 -7.53 -20.13
N PHE A 149 -6.86 -6.76 -19.15
CA PHE A 149 -7.58 -5.51 -19.37
C PHE A 149 -6.76 -4.53 -20.20
N VAL A 150 -5.51 -4.29 -19.77
CA VAL A 150 -4.65 -3.29 -20.42
C VAL A 150 -4.18 -3.79 -21.78
N GLU A 151 -3.81 -5.07 -21.93
CA GLU A 151 -3.38 -5.65 -23.21
C GLU A 151 -4.47 -5.53 -24.28
N ARG A 152 -5.71 -5.88 -23.96
CA ARG A 152 -6.81 -5.80 -24.92
C ARG A 152 -7.20 -4.37 -25.28
N ARG A 153 -7.11 -3.42 -24.35
CA ARG A 153 -7.49 -2.03 -24.58
C ARG A 153 -6.35 -1.18 -25.15
N PHE A 154 -5.19 -1.28 -24.55
CA PHE A 154 -4.07 -0.38 -24.83
C PHE A 154 -2.90 -1.07 -25.56
N GLY A 155 -2.85 -2.39 -25.55
CA GLY A 155 -1.84 -3.18 -26.24
C GLY A 155 -0.79 -3.79 -25.31
N LYS A 156 -0.08 -4.77 -25.88
CA LYS A 156 0.87 -5.61 -25.15
C LYS A 156 2.03 -4.82 -24.50
N GLU A 157 2.60 -3.85 -25.21
CA GLU A 157 3.73 -3.05 -24.67
C GLU A 157 3.34 -2.26 -23.43
N ILE A 158 2.11 -1.70 -23.39
CA ILE A 158 1.61 -0.99 -22.21
C ILE A 158 1.40 -1.96 -21.05
N ALA A 159 0.89 -3.16 -21.32
CA ALA A 159 0.71 -4.19 -20.30
C ALA A 159 2.06 -4.69 -19.77
N ASP A 160 3.03 -4.98 -20.64
CA ASP A 160 4.35 -5.49 -20.27
C ASP A 160 5.19 -4.47 -19.51
N TYR A 161 5.33 -3.25 -20.02
CA TYR A 161 6.28 -2.28 -19.51
C TYR A 161 5.68 -1.29 -18.52
N ALA A 162 4.47 -0.77 -18.75
CA ALA A 162 3.88 0.23 -17.86
C ALA A 162 3.16 -0.40 -16.68
N ILE A 163 2.14 -1.21 -16.94
CA ILE A 163 1.25 -1.74 -15.89
C ILE A 163 1.93 -2.79 -15.03
N SER A 164 2.67 -3.73 -15.66
CA SER A 164 3.38 -4.77 -14.90
C SER A 164 4.43 -4.17 -13.97
N SER A 165 5.19 -3.17 -14.44
CA SER A 165 6.14 -2.44 -13.58
C SER A 165 5.45 -1.68 -12.45
N MET A 166 4.34 -1.00 -12.77
CA MET A 166 3.59 -0.23 -11.76
C MET A 166 3.09 -1.13 -10.63
N LEU A 167 2.58 -2.33 -10.94
CA LEU A 167 2.13 -3.28 -9.94
C LEU A 167 3.28 -3.86 -9.11
N CYS A 168 4.47 -4.07 -9.72
CA CYS A 168 5.68 -4.40 -8.97
C CYS A 168 5.99 -3.34 -7.90
N GLY A 169 5.86 -2.06 -8.24
CA GLY A 169 6.12 -0.96 -7.31
C GLY A 169 5.02 -0.72 -6.26
N ILE A 170 3.77 -1.10 -6.53
CA ILE A 170 2.63 -0.83 -5.63
C ILE A 170 2.40 -1.99 -4.66
N CYS A 171 2.35 -3.22 -5.17
CA CYS A 171 1.99 -4.39 -4.37
C CYS A 171 2.92 -5.59 -4.58
N ALA A 172 4.05 -5.40 -5.26
CA ALA A 172 4.99 -6.49 -5.59
C ALA A 172 4.31 -7.69 -6.28
N GLY A 173 3.22 -7.42 -7.04
CA GLY A 173 2.30 -8.41 -7.57
C GLY A 173 2.45 -8.66 -9.07
N ASP A 174 1.92 -9.81 -9.52
CA ASP A 174 1.83 -10.16 -10.92
C ASP A 174 0.55 -9.56 -11.56
N ALA A 175 0.73 -8.66 -12.53
CA ALA A 175 -0.37 -8.05 -13.28
C ALA A 175 -1.31 -9.07 -13.95
N LYS A 176 -0.82 -10.28 -14.22
CA LYS A 176 -1.61 -11.38 -14.79
C LYS A 176 -2.57 -12.05 -13.80
N GLN A 177 -2.42 -11.75 -12.50
CA GLN A 177 -3.26 -12.30 -11.43
C GLN A 177 -4.05 -11.21 -10.71
N ILE A 178 -3.49 -9.99 -10.57
CA ILE A 178 -4.11 -8.89 -9.84
C ILE A 178 -5.36 -8.40 -10.58
N SER A 179 -6.46 -8.25 -9.84
CA SER A 179 -7.74 -7.73 -10.32
C SER A 179 -7.61 -6.28 -10.81
N VAL A 180 -8.25 -5.99 -11.94
CA VAL A 180 -8.37 -4.62 -12.45
C VAL A 180 -9.13 -3.71 -11.48
N LYS A 181 -10.04 -4.26 -10.69
CA LYS A 181 -10.80 -3.52 -9.69
C LYS A 181 -9.96 -2.99 -8.53
N PHE A 182 -8.76 -3.53 -8.33
CA PHE A 182 -7.84 -3.06 -7.29
C PHE A 182 -7.39 -1.60 -7.50
N LEU A 183 -6.92 -1.27 -8.70
CA LEU A 183 -6.39 0.07 -9.00
C LEU A 183 -7.24 0.87 -9.98
N MET A 184 -7.96 0.20 -10.87
CA MET A 184 -8.63 0.81 -12.02
C MET A 184 -10.12 0.51 -12.04
N LYS A 185 -10.75 0.33 -10.87
CA LYS A 185 -12.18 0.03 -10.74
C LYS A 185 -13.05 0.97 -11.58
N SER A 186 -12.87 2.28 -11.44
CA SER A 186 -13.64 3.28 -12.18
C SER A 186 -13.41 3.21 -13.70
N LEU A 187 -12.18 2.96 -14.14
CA LEU A 187 -11.88 2.82 -15.57
C LEU A 187 -12.48 1.53 -16.13
N PHE A 188 -12.46 0.45 -15.36
CA PHE A 188 -13.11 -0.80 -15.73
C PHE A 188 -14.62 -0.62 -15.82
N GLU A 189 -15.27 0.01 -14.85
CA GLU A 189 -16.70 0.30 -14.87
C GLU A 189 -17.12 1.18 -16.05
N VAL A 190 -16.34 2.22 -16.34
CA VAL A 190 -16.54 3.09 -17.51
C VAL A 190 -16.44 2.29 -18.82
N GLU A 191 -15.43 1.40 -18.92
CA GLU A 191 -15.25 0.52 -20.06
C GLU A 191 -16.43 -0.43 -20.25
N GLN A 192 -16.88 -1.09 -19.16
CA GLN A 192 -18.02 -2.00 -19.21
C GLN A 192 -19.33 -1.29 -19.58
N LYS A 193 -19.49 -0.03 -19.20
CA LYS A 193 -20.67 0.80 -19.50
C LYS A 193 -20.67 1.33 -20.95
N HIS A 194 -19.53 1.82 -21.42
CA HIS A 194 -19.43 2.57 -22.68
C HIS A 194 -18.73 1.79 -23.82
N GLY A 195 -18.13 0.62 -23.50
CA GLY A 195 -17.44 -0.22 -24.46
C GLY A 195 -16.02 0.22 -24.80
N GLY A 196 -15.46 1.19 -24.07
CA GLY A 196 -14.08 1.68 -24.16
C GLY A 196 -13.78 2.63 -23.03
N VAL A 197 -12.53 2.69 -22.60
CA VAL A 197 -12.08 3.58 -21.52
C VAL A 197 -12.04 5.03 -21.97
N VAL A 198 -11.30 5.32 -23.03
CA VAL A 198 -11.16 6.68 -23.59
C VAL A 198 -12.52 7.19 -24.09
N LYS A 199 -13.25 6.35 -24.80
CA LYS A 199 -14.60 6.66 -25.25
C LYS A 199 -15.54 7.01 -24.09
N GLY A 200 -15.54 6.19 -23.05
CA GLY A 200 -16.39 6.38 -21.88
C GLY A 200 -16.03 7.65 -21.10
N MET A 201 -14.73 7.91 -20.91
CA MET A 201 -14.27 9.16 -20.29
C MET A 201 -14.71 10.41 -21.08
N LEU A 202 -14.62 10.37 -22.41
CA LEU A 202 -15.09 11.45 -23.26
C LEU A 202 -16.63 11.66 -23.14
N MET A 203 -17.40 10.56 -23.17
CA MET A 203 -18.85 10.62 -23.01
C MET A 203 -19.26 11.17 -21.63
N GLU A 204 -18.60 10.73 -20.57
CA GLU A 204 -18.87 11.25 -19.21
C GLU A 204 -18.46 12.73 -19.07
N ALA A 205 -17.35 13.13 -19.69
CA ALA A 205 -16.94 14.55 -19.69
C ALA A 205 -17.92 15.45 -20.44
N LEU A 206 -18.47 14.97 -21.57
CA LEU A 206 -19.49 15.70 -22.34
C LEU A 206 -20.87 15.68 -21.65
N GLY A 207 -21.22 14.56 -20.97
CA GLY A 207 -22.51 14.42 -20.27
C GLY A 207 -22.58 15.19 -18.94
N LYS A 208 -21.46 15.57 -18.34
CA LYS A 208 -21.40 16.35 -17.09
C LYS A 208 -21.79 17.85 -17.24
N LYS A 209 -22.56 18.22 -18.23
CA LYS A 209 -23.20 19.55 -18.27
C LYS A 209 -24.33 19.75 -17.25
N ASP A 210 -24.76 18.70 -16.57
CA ASP A 210 -25.70 18.81 -15.46
C ASP A 210 -24.98 19.14 -14.15
N LYS A 211 -25.28 20.35 -13.66
CA LYS A 211 -24.78 21.03 -12.47
C LYS A 211 -25.24 20.38 -11.15
N ASN A 212 -25.03 19.10 -10.96
CA ASN A 212 -25.14 18.48 -9.64
C ASN A 212 -23.82 17.74 -9.31
N SER A 213 -22.71 18.47 -9.33
CA SER A 213 -21.54 18.03 -8.58
C SER A 213 -21.96 18.03 -7.11
N SER A 214 -22.03 16.83 -6.52
CA SER A 214 -22.05 16.63 -5.07
C SER A 214 -21.18 17.73 -4.44
N LYS A 215 -21.75 18.53 -3.52
CA LYS A 215 -21.03 19.57 -2.77
C LYS A 215 -19.77 18.93 -2.20
N GLN A 216 -18.64 19.12 -2.88
CA GLN A 216 -17.36 18.67 -2.33
C GLN A 216 -17.17 19.45 -1.03
N VAL A 217 -17.10 18.74 0.07
CA VAL A 217 -16.76 19.35 1.37
C VAL A 217 -15.45 20.13 1.17
N PRO A 218 -15.40 21.41 1.51
CA PRO A 218 -14.20 22.22 1.34
C PRO A 218 -12.98 21.52 1.96
N LEU A 219 -11.83 21.64 1.31
CA LEU A 219 -10.57 21.17 1.88
C LEU A 219 -10.12 22.22 2.89
N GLU A 220 -9.73 21.75 4.06
CA GLU A 220 -9.22 22.57 5.17
C GLU A 220 -7.86 22.01 5.60
N GLY A 221 -7.16 22.73 6.45
CA GLY A 221 -5.93 22.31 7.11
C GLY A 221 -4.87 21.74 6.15
N LEU A 222 -4.26 20.66 6.56
CA LEU A 222 -3.15 20.00 5.83
C LEU A 222 -3.59 19.51 4.43
N ALA A 223 -4.82 19.07 4.27
CA ALA A 223 -5.35 18.65 2.97
C ALA A 223 -5.49 19.83 1.97
N LYS A 224 -5.83 21.02 2.45
CA LYS A 224 -5.84 22.27 1.67
C LYS A 224 -4.43 22.69 1.29
N ARG A 225 -3.51 22.65 2.26
CA ARG A 225 -2.08 22.92 2.06
C ARG A 225 -1.47 22.00 0.99
N ALA A 226 -1.68 20.69 1.10
CA ALA A 226 -1.20 19.73 0.13
C ALA A 226 -1.66 20.00 -1.30
N LYS A 227 -2.91 20.46 -1.48
CA LYS A 227 -3.46 20.82 -2.79
C LYS A 227 -2.90 22.15 -3.30
N SER A 228 -2.85 23.20 -2.46
CA SER A 228 -2.38 24.55 -2.87
C SER A 228 -0.89 24.54 -3.21
N GLU A 229 -0.09 23.77 -2.49
CA GLU A 229 1.35 23.63 -2.71
C GLU A 229 1.71 22.55 -3.76
N ASN A 230 0.71 21.89 -4.35
CA ASN A 230 0.90 20.85 -5.37
C ASN A 230 1.80 19.70 -4.93
N TRP A 231 1.56 19.11 -3.76
CA TRP A 231 2.30 17.93 -3.31
C TRP A 231 2.08 16.75 -4.25
N SER A 232 3.17 16.06 -4.60
CA SER A 232 3.14 14.79 -5.34
C SER A 232 3.02 13.60 -4.40
N ILE A 233 3.90 13.58 -3.42
CA ILE A 233 3.99 12.61 -2.33
C ILE A 233 4.53 13.34 -1.10
N TYR A 234 4.44 12.72 0.06
CA TYR A 234 5.04 13.25 1.29
C TYR A 234 5.54 12.11 2.20
N SER A 235 6.41 12.45 3.11
CA SER A 235 6.83 11.64 4.24
C SER A 235 6.71 12.44 5.53
N ILE A 236 7.23 11.93 6.62
CA ILE A 236 7.28 12.61 7.91
C ILE A 236 8.75 12.73 8.32
N GLN A 237 9.13 13.86 8.89
CA GLN A 237 10.50 14.10 9.37
C GLN A 237 10.94 12.98 10.32
N GLY A 238 12.15 12.46 10.07
CA GLY A 238 12.70 11.33 10.79
C GLY A 238 12.12 9.97 10.40
N GLY A 239 11.39 9.89 9.27
CA GLY A 239 10.83 8.66 8.70
C GLY A 239 9.41 8.35 9.13
N LEU A 240 8.76 7.43 8.40
CA LEU A 240 7.34 7.14 8.61
C LEU A 240 7.00 6.52 9.97
N GLN A 241 7.96 5.91 10.68
CA GLN A 241 7.76 5.39 12.04
C GLN A 241 7.32 6.48 13.04
N THR A 242 7.56 7.75 12.71
CA THR A 242 7.09 8.89 13.52
C THR A 242 5.56 8.89 13.67
N LEU A 243 4.80 8.48 12.65
CA LEU A 243 3.34 8.44 12.71
C LEU A 243 2.81 7.39 13.71
N PRO A 244 3.16 6.10 13.62
CA PRO A 244 2.73 5.12 14.62
C PRO A 244 3.24 5.46 16.02
N ASN A 245 4.43 6.03 16.19
CA ASN A 245 4.94 6.45 17.50
C ASN A 245 4.08 7.58 18.08
N ARG A 246 3.70 8.59 17.29
CA ARG A 246 2.82 9.68 17.75
C ARG A 246 1.42 9.19 18.07
N LEU A 247 0.87 8.27 17.24
CA LEU A 247 -0.40 7.63 17.55
C LEU A 247 -0.35 6.90 18.90
N LYS A 248 0.73 6.15 19.16
CA LYS A 248 0.92 5.52 20.48
C LYS A 248 0.88 6.54 21.60
N SER A 249 1.62 7.66 21.50
CA SER A 249 1.60 8.71 22.52
C SER A 249 0.20 9.25 22.79
N VAL A 250 -0.58 9.52 21.71
CA VAL A 250 -1.98 9.99 21.85
C VAL A 250 -2.87 8.95 22.51
N LEU A 251 -2.64 7.67 22.22
CA LEU A 251 -3.38 6.56 22.83
C LEU A 251 -3.01 6.37 24.29
N ASP A 252 -1.73 6.52 24.66
CA ASP A 252 -1.27 6.50 26.05
C ASP A 252 -1.87 7.67 26.87
N GLU A 253 -1.90 8.88 26.29
CA GLU A 253 -2.58 10.06 26.87
C GLU A 253 -4.08 9.79 27.11
N GLY A 254 -4.71 9.04 26.18
CA GLY A 254 -6.11 8.59 26.26
C GLY A 254 -6.33 7.32 27.11
N GLN A 255 -5.32 6.88 27.86
CA GLN A 255 -5.36 5.68 28.73
C GLN A 255 -5.72 4.38 27.99
N VAL A 256 -5.37 4.26 26.72
CA VAL A 256 -5.50 3.02 25.95
C VAL A 256 -4.36 2.07 26.35
N ASP A 257 -4.72 0.86 26.80
CA ASP A 257 -3.74 -0.16 27.16
C ASP A 257 -3.19 -0.82 25.89
N ILE A 258 -1.89 -0.62 25.60
CA ILE A 258 -1.21 -1.23 24.44
C ILE A 258 -0.20 -2.25 24.97
N ARG A 259 -0.50 -3.52 24.75
CA ARG A 259 0.31 -4.65 25.21
C ARG A 259 1.08 -5.26 24.03
N THR A 260 2.39 -5.17 24.08
CA THR A 260 3.33 -5.83 23.15
C THR A 260 3.82 -7.16 23.73
N ASP A 261 4.42 -8.00 22.88
CA ASP A 261 4.86 -9.36 23.20
C ASP A 261 3.74 -10.28 23.70
N VAL A 262 2.50 -9.97 23.34
CA VAL A 262 1.31 -10.64 23.83
C VAL A 262 0.73 -11.55 22.75
N LYS A 263 0.58 -12.83 23.08
CA LYS A 263 0.09 -13.84 22.12
C LYS A 263 -1.40 -14.09 22.30
N CYS A 264 -2.20 -13.77 21.29
CA CYS A 264 -3.56 -14.26 21.20
C CYS A 264 -3.53 -15.79 20.99
N GLU A 265 -4.28 -16.53 21.78
CA GLU A 265 -4.34 -18.00 21.75
C GLU A 265 -5.63 -18.49 21.15
N GLU A 266 -6.77 -17.90 21.54
CA GLU A 266 -8.10 -18.33 21.12
C GLU A 266 -9.06 -17.16 21.01
N ILE A 267 -9.97 -17.24 20.07
CA ILE A 267 -11.09 -16.31 19.88
C ILE A 267 -12.36 -17.15 19.78
N GLU A 268 -13.32 -16.93 20.68
CA GLU A 268 -14.63 -17.59 20.65
C GLU A 268 -15.74 -16.54 20.70
N PHE A 269 -16.73 -16.68 19.81
CA PHE A 269 -17.92 -15.83 19.81
C PHE A 269 -19.05 -16.52 20.57
N LYS A 270 -19.58 -15.86 21.61
CA LYS A 270 -20.70 -16.35 22.44
C LYS A 270 -21.85 -15.33 22.40
N GLY A 271 -22.81 -15.56 21.52
CA GLY A 271 -23.85 -14.58 21.25
C GLY A 271 -23.28 -13.27 20.76
N ASN A 272 -23.54 -12.18 21.46
CA ASN A 272 -23.05 -10.83 21.14
C ASN A 272 -21.74 -10.44 21.87
N LYS A 273 -21.02 -11.41 22.43
CA LYS A 273 -19.74 -11.23 23.14
C LYS A 273 -18.61 -12.00 22.45
N VAL A 274 -17.41 -11.58 22.74
CA VAL A 274 -16.18 -12.27 22.32
C VAL A 274 -15.43 -12.71 23.57
N GLU A 275 -15.12 -13.97 23.67
CA GLU A 275 -14.14 -14.49 24.62
C GLU A 275 -12.78 -14.57 23.93
N LEU A 276 -11.84 -13.87 24.49
CA LEU A 276 -10.48 -13.77 23.99
C LEU A 276 -9.52 -14.34 25.04
N ARG A 277 -8.73 -15.35 24.65
CA ARG A 277 -7.65 -15.84 25.50
C ARG A 277 -6.31 -15.29 25.03
N VAL A 278 -5.63 -14.60 25.95
CA VAL A 278 -4.39 -13.88 25.70
C VAL A 278 -3.43 -14.15 26.85
N ASP A 279 -2.25 -14.74 26.54
CA ASP A 279 -1.24 -15.14 27.55
C ASP A 279 -1.82 -15.93 28.73
N GLY A 280 -2.74 -16.86 28.44
CA GLY A 280 -3.43 -17.67 29.44
C GLY A 280 -4.56 -16.98 30.20
N GLU A 281 -4.79 -15.68 30.02
CA GLU A 281 -5.91 -14.94 30.61
C GLU A 281 -7.13 -14.95 29.70
N GLU A 282 -8.29 -15.26 30.22
CA GLU A 282 -9.59 -15.13 29.52
C GLU A 282 -10.21 -13.75 29.76
N ARG A 283 -10.69 -13.13 28.69
CA ARG A 283 -11.37 -11.83 28.75
C ARG A 283 -12.63 -11.84 27.92
N THR A 284 -13.74 -11.42 28.51
CA THR A 284 -15.02 -11.23 27.83
C THR A 284 -15.14 -9.79 27.34
N LEU A 285 -15.36 -9.63 26.06
CA LEU A 285 -15.39 -8.35 25.36
C LEU A 285 -16.73 -8.14 24.66
N ASP A 286 -17.11 -6.87 24.48
CA ASP A 286 -18.27 -6.53 23.66
C ASP A 286 -17.99 -6.62 22.17
N ARG A 287 -16.75 -6.32 21.76
CA ARG A 287 -16.34 -6.20 20.35
C ARG A 287 -14.88 -6.53 20.19
N LEU A 288 -14.56 -7.06 19.01
CA LEU A 288 -13.19 -7.29 18.56
C LEU A 288 -12.95 -6.58 17.22
N ILE A 289 -11.87 -5.85 17.09
CA ILE A 289 -11.40 -5.34 15.79
C ILE A 289 -10.09 -6.05 15.45
N SER A 290 -10.05 -6.69 14.30
CA SER A 290 -8.85 -7.37 13.82
C SER A 290 -8.14 -6.54 12.75
N SER A 291 -6.91 -6.13 13.02
CA SER A 291 -6.00 -5.50 12.07
C SER A 291 -4.85 -6.41 11.65
N ILE A 292 -4.83 -7.64 12.15
CA ILE A 292 -3.81 -8.63 11.80
C ILE A 292 -4.06 -9.21 10.39
N PRO A 293 -3.03 -9.76 9.73
CA PRO A 293 -3.21 -10.40 8.43
C PRO A 293 -4.30 -11.46 8.43
N SER A 294 -5.13 -11.50 7.38
CA SER A 294 -6.30 -12.39 7.27
C SER A 294 -5.96 -13.86 7.52
N TYR A 295 -4.80 -14.34 7.05
CA TYR A 295 -4.37 -15.72 7.27
C TYR A 295 -4.01 -16.04 8.72
N LYS A 296 -3.68 -15.02 9.54
CA LYS A 296 -3.48 -15.19 10.98
C LYS A 296 -4.83 -15.27 11.69
N LEU A 297 -5.75 -14.34 11.37
CA LEU A 297 -7.12 -14.36 11.90
C LEU A 297 -7.83 -15.68 11.57
N ALA A 298 -7.66 -16.18 10.35
CA ALA A 298 -8.26 -17.46 9.93
C ALA A 298 -7.95 -18.62 10.87
N LYS A 299 -6.74 -18.67 11.44
CA LYS A 299 -6.31 -19.75 12.35
C LYS A 299 -7.16 -19.77 13.62
N TYR A 300 -7.50 -18.60 14.16
CA TYR A 300 -8.29 -18.50 15.39
C TYR A 300 -9.77 -18.82 15.16
N LEU A 301 -10.27 -18.58 13.93
CA LEU A 301 -11.68 -18.76 13.60
C LEU A 301 -12.00 -20.16 13.03
N ALA A 302 -10.99 -20.97 12.72
CA ALA A 302 -11.17 -22.23 11.99
C ALA A 302 -12.08 -23.24 12.71
N LYS A 303 -12.07 -23.28 14.04
CA LYS A 303 -12.86 -24.21 14.85
C LYS A 303 -14.36 -23.84 14.84
N GLN A 304 -14.69 -22.57 15.05
CA GLN A 304 -16.07 -22.11 15.22
C GLN A 304 -16.70 -21.65 13.89
N HIS A 305 -15.90 -20.99 13.01
CA HIS A 305 -16.35 -20.42 11.75
C HIS A 305 -15.49 -20.91 10.56
N PRO A 306 -15.50 -22.22 10.23
CA PRO A 306 -14.61 -22.79 9.22
C PRO A 306 -14.80 -22.20 7.81
N ILE A 307 -16.01 -21.78 7.46
CA ILE A 307 -16.29 -21.12 6.17
C ILE A 307 -15.60 -19.76 6.12
N LEU A 308 -15.76 -18.93 7.15
CA LEU A 308 -15.10 -17.63 7.25
C LEU A 308 -13.57 -17.77 7.27
N ALA A 309 -13.07 -18.73 8.03
CA ALA A 309 -11.63 -19.02 8.13
C ALA A 309 -11.04 -19.41 6.77
N ARG A 310 -11.74 -20.23 5.99
CA ARG A 310 -11.31 -20.62 4.63
C ARG A 310 -11.21 -19.41 3.70
N GLU A 311 -12.20 -18.52 3.69
CA GLU A 311 -12.19 -17.33 2.84
C GLU A 311 -11.10 -16.32 3.25
N LEU A 312 -10.86 -16.15 4.56
CA LEU A 312 -9.76 -15.35 5.09
C LEU A 312 -8.38 -15.92 4.71
N ALA A 313 -8.22 -17.25 4.82
CA ALA A 313 -6.97 -17.93 4.48
C ALA A 313 -6.68 -17.93 2.97
N ALA A 314 -7.71 -17.83 2.15
CA ALA A 314 -7.61 -17.83 0.68
C ALA A 314 -7.11 -16.51 0.09
N ILE A 315 -6.94 -15.44 0.88
CA ILE A 315 -6.27 -14.21 0.44
C ILE A 315 -4.77 -14.48 0.35
N PRO A 316 -4.17 -14.44 -0.86
CA PRO A 316 -2.75 -14.73 -1.00
C PRO A 316 -1.88 -13.56 -0.52
N PHE A 317 -0.65 -13.87 -0.14
CA PHE A 317 0.36 -12.90 0.28
C PHE A 317 1.71 -13.21 -0.35
N VAL A 318 2.52 -12.19 -0.57
CA VAL A 318 3.88 -12.33 -1.10
C VAL A 318 4.93 -11.92 -0.08
N ASP A 319 6.14 -12.47 -0.28
CA ASP A 319 7.33 -12.12 0.47
C ASP A 319 8.11 -11.05 -0.32
N VAL A 320 8.77 -10.13 0.38
CA VAL A 320 9.58 -9.07 -0.24
C VAL A 320 10.90 -8.93 0.50
N GLY A 321 12.00 -8.90 -0.25
CA GLY A 321 13.29 -8.43 0.24
C GLY A 321 13.39 -6.91 0.08
N VAL A 322 13.74 -6.20 1.14
CA VAL A 322 13.99 -4.76 1.14
C VAL A 322 15.42 -4.53 1.60
N ILE A 323 16.28 -4.09 0.69
CA ILE A 323 17.70 -3.89 0.95
C ILE A 323 18.01 -2.40 0.83
N ASN A 324 18.33 -1.79 1.96
CA ASN A 324 18.77 -0.41 2.04
C ASN A 324 20.30 -0.38 1.93
N LEU A 325 20.82 0.50 1.09
CA LEU A 325 22.26 0.67 0.85
C LEU A 325 22.61 2.16 0.99
N ARG A 326 23.65 2.46 1.76
CA ARG A 326 24.15 3.81 1.92
C ARG A 326 25.61 3.89 1.46
N PHE A 327 25.93 4.93 0.72
CA PHE A 327 27.28 5.27 0.22
C PHE A 327 27.62 6.71 0.64
N LYS A 328 28.78 6.89 1.26
CA LYS A 328 29.34 8.22 1.59
C LYS A 328 29.86 8.94 0.34
N ASN A 329 29.03 9.02 -0.67
CA ASN A 329 29.29 9.70 -1.93
C ASN A 329 27.95 10.17 -2.51
N PRO A 330 27.65 11.48 -2.53
CA PRO A 330 26.38 12.01 -3.02
C PRO A 330 26.22 11.93 -4.55
N ASP A 331 27.31 11.76 -5.30
CA ASP A 331 27.33 11.89 -6.75
C ASP A 331 27.35 10.55 -7.52
N LEU A 332 26.96 9.45 -6.88
CA LEU A 332 26.94 8.14 -7.54
C LEU A 332 25.84 8.00 -8.59
N LEU A 333 24.75 8.76 -8.47
CA LEU A 333 23.62 8.68 -9.37
C LEU A 333 23.79 9.64 -10.56
N LYS A 334 24.00 9.09 -11.77
CA LYS A 334 24.09 9.87 -13.01
C LYS A 334 22.79 10.59 -13.37
N GLN A 335 21.65 10.06 -12.92
CA GLN A 335 20.32 10.62 -13.18
C GLN A 335 19.56 10.74 -11.86
N LYS A 336 19.13 11.94 -11.53
CA LYS A 336 18.27 12.17 -10.36
C LYS A 336 16.82 11.85 -10.73
N ALA A 337 16.19 10.97 -9.94
CA ALA A 337 14.83 10.48 -10.16
C ALA A 337 14.25 9.95 -8.84
N PHE A 338 12.97 9.56 -8.85
CA PHE A 338 12.38 8.76 -7.76
C PHE A 338 13.08 7.40 -7.62
N GLY A 339 13.50 6.84 -8.75
CA GLY A 339 14.07 5.53 -8.87
C GLY A 339 13.62 4.87 -10.18
N PHE A 340 13.76 3.56 -10.25
CA PHE A 340 13.30 2.77 -11.39
C PHE A 340 12.56 1.52 -10.96
N LEU A 341 11.67 1.05 -11.84
CA LEU A 341 11.01 -0.24 -11.74
C LEU A 341 11.53 -1.19 -12.80
N VAL A 342 11.43 -2.48 -12.54
CA VAL A 342 11.83 -3.54 -13.47
C VAL A 342 10.59 -4.34 -13.87
N PRO A 343 10.20 -4.31 -15.15
CA PRO A 343 9.11 -5.13 -15.63
C PRO A 343 9.43 -6.63 -15.51
N PRO A 344 8.49 -7.49 -15.13
CA PRO A 344 8.74 -8.94 -15.02
C PRO A 344 9.23 -9.61 -16.30
N ILE A 345 8.95 -9.01 -17.48
CA ILE A 345 9.42 -9.51 -18.78
C ILE A 345 10.95 -9.47 -18.91
N GLU A 346 11.64 -8.61 -18.15
CA GLU A 346 13.11 -8.52 -18.11
C GLU A 346 13.75 -9.67 -17.33
N LYS A 347 12.96 -10.47 -16.59
CA LYS A 347 13.40 -11.66 -15.85
C LYS A 347 14.57 -11.38 -14.91
N LEU A 348 14.48 -10.30 -14.14
CA LEU A 348 15.44 -9.94 -13.09
C LEU A 348 14.84 -10.17 -11.71
N PRO A 349 15.68 -10.48 -10.69
CA PRO A 349 15.22 -10.79 -9.33
C PRO A 349 14.71 -9.57 -8.54
N ILE A 350 14.93 -8.36 -9.05
CA ILE A 350 14.51 -7.11 -8.42
C ILE A 350 13.20 -6.58 -9.03
N LEU A 351 12.38 -5.96 -8.19
CA LEU A 351 11.16 -5.25 -8.59
C LEU A 351 11.45 -3.80 -8.99
N GLY A 352 12.50 -3.24 -8.40
CA GLY A 352 12.94 -1.88 -8.63
C GLY A 352 13.89 -1.38 -7.55
N CYS A 353 14.34 -0.14 -7.73
CA CYS A 353 15.20 0.56 -6.78
C CYS A 353 14.70 1.99 -6.61
N ILE A 354 14.55 2.43 -5.37
CA ILE A 354 14.23 3.81 -5.03
C ILE A 354 15.51 4.56 -4.68
N PHE A 355 15.61 5.79 -5.14
CA PHE A 355 16.71 6.70 -4.84
C PHE A 355 16.29 7.61 -3.69
N ASP A 356 16.43 7.10 -2.45
CA ASP A 356 15.95 7.79 -1.26
C ASP A 356 16.59 9.17 -1.11
N SER A 357 17.90 9.29 -1.38
CA SER A 357 18.63 10.57 -1.37
C SER A 357 18.20 11.56 -2.46
N CYS A 358 17.45 11.12 -3.49
CA CYS A 358 16.82 12.04 -4.43
C CYS A 358 15.44 12.51 -3.96
N CYS A 359 14.82 11.82 -3.01
CA CYS A 359 13.52 12.14 -2.47
C CYS A 359 13.61 12.99 -1.21
N PHE A 360 14.64 12.74 -0.42
CA PHE A 360 14.84 13.37 0.89
C PHE A 360 16.28 13.93 0.91
N ASP A 361 16.42 15.13 1.47
CA ASP A 361 17.75 15.74 1.62
C ASP A 361 18.59 14.90 2.59
N MET A 362 19.45 14.08 2.02
CA MET A 362 20.40 13.23 2.73
C MET A 362 21.81 13.69 2.32
N GLU A 363 22.19 14.87 2.84
CA GLU A 363 23.46 15.51 2.54
C GLU A 363 24.63 14.50 2.62
N ASP A 364 25.56 14.59 1.68
CA ASP A 364 26.76 13.75 1.60
C ASP A 364 26.56 12.24 1.39
N ASN A 365 25.33 11.80 1.12
CA ASN A 365 25.04 10.39 0.96
C ASN A 365 24.25 10.07 -0.32
N THR A 366 24.57 8.94 -0.95
CA THR A 366 23.65 8.24 -1.84
C THR A 366 23.00 7.12 -1.06
N VAL A 367 21.68 7.18 -0.89
CA VAL A 367 20.88 6.14 -0.23
C VAL A 367 19.92 5.52 -1.24
N LEU A 368 19.99 4.20 -1.35
CA LEU A 368 19.20 3.40 -2.27
C LEU A 368 18.40 2.35 -1.50
N THR A 369 17.18 2.09 -1.95
CA THR A 369 16.41 0.95 -1.48
C THR A 369 16.06 0.03 -2.64
N VAL A 370 16.62 -1.17 -2.64
CA VAL A 370 16.35 -2.22 -3.60
C VAL A 370 15.21 -3.09 -3.08
N MET A 371 14.16 -3.24 -3.88
CA MET A 371 13.03 -4.13 -3.59
C MET A 371 13.11 -5.36 -4.47
N MET A 372 12.90 -6.55 -3.89
CA MET A 372 13.14 -7.83 -4.56
C MET A 372 12.02 -8.83 -4.28
N GLY A 373 11.80 -9.73 -5.22
CA GLY A 373 10.96 -10.91 -5.07
C GLY A 373 9.49 -10.70 -5.37
N GLY A 374 8.65 -10.35 -4.39
CA GLY A 374 7.21 -10.24 -4.58
C GLY A 374 6.57 -11.55 -5.03
N ALA A 375 5.73 -11.51 -6.04
CA ALA A 375 5.06 -12.68 -6.63
C ALA A 375 6.06 -13.77 -7.11
N TRP A 376 7.31 -13.39 -7.34
CA TRP A 376 8.39 -14.28 -7.81
C TRP A 376 9.43 -14.59 -6.73
N PHE A 377 9.18 -14.24 -5.45
CA PHE A 377 10.18 -14.37 -4.38
C PHE A 377 10.73 -15.80 -4.29
N ARG A 378 9.85 -16.81 -4.23
CA ARG A 378 10.28 -18.20 -4.13
C ARG A 378 10.99 -18.71 -5.38
N GLN A 379 10.64 -18.22 -6.56
CA GLN A 379 11.28 -18.56 -7.82
C GLN A 379 12.75 -18.10 -7.84
N TRP A 380 13.04 -16.92 -7.28
CA TRP A 380 14.37 -16.31 -7.32
C TRP A 380 15.27 -16.73 -6.14
N PHE A 381 14.66 -16.91 -4.98
CA PHE A 381 15.41 -17.02 -3.72
C PHE A 381 15.14 -18.33 -2.96
N GLY A 382 14.17 -19.14 -3.40
CA GLY A 382 13.70 -20.28 -2.63
C GLY A 382 12.84 -19.88 -1.43
N GLU A 383 12.65 -20.81 -0.50
CA GLU A 383 11.78 -20.57 0.66
C GLU A 383 12.49 -19.79 1.79
N ASN A 384 13.75 -20.09 2.03
CA ASN A 384 14.52 -19.55 3.16
C ASN A 384 15.89 -19.01 2.72
N PRO A 385 15.94 -17.92 1.93
CA PRO A 385 17.19 -17.28 1.59
C PRO A 385 17.84 -16.63 2.82
N SER A 386 19.17 -16.55 2.81
CA SER A 386 19.91 -15.78 3.80
C SER A 386 19.90 -14.28 3.46
N GLU A 387 20.23 -13.45 4.45
CA GLU A 387 20.38 -11.99 4.24
C GLU A 387 21.54 -11.70 3.29
N GLU A 388 22.64 -12.46 3.40
CA GLU A 388 23.83 -12.36 2.54
C GLU A 388 23.49 -12.62 1.08
N GLN A 389 22.68 -13.67 0.81
CA GLN A 389 22.23 -13.99 -0.55
C GLN A 389 21.44 -12.84 -1.17
N LEU A 390 20.53 -12.21 -0.42
CA LEU A 390 19.76 -11.07 -0.92
C LEU A 390 20.65 -9.84 -1.13
N LEU A 391 21.57 -9.56 -0.23
CA LEU A 391 22.53 -8.48 -0.34
C LEU A 391 23.41 -8.63 -1.59
N GLU A 392 23.97 -9.80 -1.81
CA GLU A 392 24.81 -10.08 -2.98
C GLU A 392 24.05 -9.84 -4.29
N VAL A 393 22.81 -10.33 -4.37
CA VAL A 393 21.94 -10.11 -5.54
C VAL A 393 21.63 -8.62 -5.70
N ALA A 394 21.31 -7.89 -4.64
CA ALA A 394 21.04 -6.45 -4.70
C ALA A 394 22.25 -5.68 -5.21
N LEU A 395 23.45 -5.94 -4.68
CA LEU A 395 24.69 -5.27 -5.11
C LEU A 395 25.04 -5.58 -6.58
N LYS A 396 24.86 -6.84 -7.01
CA LYS A 396 25.01 -7.22 -8.42
C LYS A 396 24.08 -6.45 -9.33
N GLN A 397 22.81 -6.28 -8.96
CA GLN A 397 21.83 -5.55 -9.77
C GLN A 397 22.08 -4.05 -9.78
N VAL A 398 22.46 -3.46 -8.65
CA VAL A 398 22.84 -2.05 -8.53
C VAL A 398 24.07 -1.76 -9.42
N ASN A 399 25.08 -2.64 -9.39
CA ASN A 399 26.23 -2.54 -10.28
C ASN A 399 25.82 -2.62 -11.76
N GLN A 400 25.06 -3.65 -12.14
CA GLN A 400 24.64 -3.89 -13.52
C GLN A 400 23.82 -2.74 -14.09
N ILE A 401 22.91 -2.14 -13.30
CA ILE A 401 21.92 -1.17 -13.78
C ILE A 401 22.40 0.27 -13.60
N LEU A 402 23.03 0.57 -12.47
CA LEU A 402 23.47 1.93 -12.12
C LEU A 402 24.98 2.15 -12.34
N ASN A 403 25.74 1.08 -12.62
CA ASN A 403 27.20 1.10 -12.74
C ASN A 403 27.89 1.58 -11.44
N ILE A 404 27.32 1.20 -10.28
CA ILE A 404 27.90 1.48 -8.96
C ILE A 404 28.64 0.24 -8.51
N ASN A 405 29.99 0.30 -8.56
CA ASN A 405 30.88 -0.79 -8.16
C ASN A 405 31.40 -0.64 -6.72
N GLN A 406 31.16 0.51 -6.11
CA GLN A 406 31.58 0.80 -4.74
C GLN A 406 30.81 -0.09 -3.76
N LYS A 407 31.47 -0.59 -2.71
CA LYS A 407 30.78 -1.22 -1.59
C LYS A 407 30.03 -0.18 -0.79
N PRO A 408 28.83 -0.50 -0.30
CA PRO A 408 28.11 0.40 0.59
C PRO A 408 28.83 0.56 1.93
N ASP A 409 28.83 1.76 2.48
CA ASP A 409 29.41 2.08 3.79
C ASP A 409 28.54 1.51 4.93
N SER A 410 27.24 1.44 4.69
CA SER A 410 26.30 0.70 5.56
C SER A 410 25.14 0.13 4.74
N TYR A 411 24.54 -0.91 5.25
CA TYR A 411 23.37 -1.55 4.63
C TYR A 411 22.46 -2.18 5.67
N LYS A 412 21.22 -2.42 5.26
CA LYS A 412 20.26 -3.23 6.00
C LYS A 412 19.51 -4.15 5.07
N VAL A 413 19.39 -5.40 5.46
CA VAL A 413 18.57 -6.40 4.75
C VAL A 413 17.33 -6.70 5.59
N ASN A 414 16.16 -6.63 4.98
CA ASN A 414 14.90 -7.01 5.60
C ASN A 414 14.19 -8.02 4.70
N ILE A 415 13.93 -9.21 5.24
CA ILE A 415 13.14 -10.25 4.57
C ILE A 415 11.73 -10.21 5.16
N LEU A 416 10.81 -9.60 4.45
CA LEU A 416 9.44 -9.39 4.90
C LEU A 416 8.57 -10.56 4.42
N ARG A 417 8.24 -11.47 5.34
CA ARG A 417 7.47 -12.67 5.03
C ARG A 417 5.98 -12.40 5.00
N ARG A 418 5.32 -12.83 3.92
CA ARG A 418 3.87 -12.68 3.74
C ARG A 418 3.40 -11.28 4.10
N CYS A 419 4.07 -10.26 3.54
CA CYS A 419 3.91 -8.87 3.96
C CYS A 419 2.86 -8.11 3.15
N ILE A 420 2.64 -8.47 1.88
CA ILE A 420 1.70 -7.75 1.02
C ILE A 420 0.63 -8.72 0.50
N PRO A 421 -0.65 -8.47 0.85
CA PRO A 421 -1.76 -9.22 0.28
C PRO A 421 -1.90 -8.96 -1.23
N GLN A 422 -2.33 -9.97 -1.96
CA GLN A 422 -2.50 -9.92 -3.39
C GLN A 422 -3.99 -9.93 -3.73
N TYR A 423 -4.48 -8.83 -4.27
CA TYR A 423 -5.89 -8.71 -4.67
C TYR A 423 -6.08 -9.31 -6.06
N VAL A 424 -6.06 -10.63 -6.10
CA VAL A 424 -6.26 -11.40 -7.33
C VAL A 424 -7.71 -11.28 -7.84
N VAL A 425 -7.95 -11.68 -9.09
CA VAL A 425 -9.29 -11.71 -9.67
C VAL A 425 -10.27 -12.41 -8.72
N GLY A 426 -11.40 -11.75 -8.43
CA GLY A 426 -12.40 -12.22 -7.47
C GLY A 426 -12.17 -11.76 -6.03
N HIS A 427 -11.10 -11.04 -5.70
CA HIS A 427 -10.83 -10.54 -4.35
C HIS A 427 -12.00 -9.73 -3.77
N GLN A 428 -12.56 -8.79 -4.52
CA GLN A 428 -13.69 -7.98 -4.03
C GLN A 428 -14.89 -8.84 -3.63
N LYS A 429 -15.24 -9.83 -4.46
CA LYS A 429 -16.34 -10.77 -4.14
C LYS A 429 -16.05 -11.56 -2.86
N ARG A 430 -14.80 -11.96 -2.64
CA ARG A 430 -14.38 -12.65 -1.42
C ARG A 430 -14.53 -11.74 -0.20
N VAL A 431 -14.05 -10.50 -0.26
CA VAL A 431 -14.17 -9.54 0.86
C VAL A 431 -15.64 -9.24 1.16
N ASP A 432 -16.46 -9.04 0.14
CA ASP A 432 -17.89 -8.82 0.30
C ASP A 432 -18.57 -10.03 0.97
N GLY A 433 -18.20 -11.26 0.58
CA GLY A 433 -18.65 -12.50 1.20
C GLY A 433 -18.22 -12.64 2.66
N ILE A 434 -16.97 -12.29 2.99
CA ILE A 434 -16.46 -12.25 4.37
C ILE A 434 -17.29 -11.28 5.22
N LYS A 435 -17.45 -10.04 4.75
CA LYS A 435 -18.21 -9.01 5.45
C LYS A 435 -19.70 -9.41 5.60
N GLN A 436 -20.28 -10.04 4.59
CA GLN A 436 -21.65 -10.56 4.65
C GLN A 436 -21.78 -11.68 5.67
N TYR A 437 -20.86 -12.64 5.69
CA TYR A 437 -20.86 -13.72 6.68
C TYR A 437 -20.84 -13.18 8.13
N ILE A 438 -19.99 -12.17 8.40
CA ILE A 438 -19.91 -11.53 9.72
C ILE A 438 -21.27 -10.94 10.12
N ARG A 439 -21.95 -10.25 9.19
CA ARG A 439 -23.29 -9.67 9.43
C ARG A 439 -24.34 -10.75 9.66
N ASP A 440 -24.41 -11.77 8.81
CA ASP A 440 -25.42 -12.83 8.86
C ASP A 440 -25.35 -13.65 10.16
N HIS A 441 -24.15 -13.78 10.73
CA HIS A 441 -23.91 -14.47 12.00
C HIS A 441 -23.87 -13.52 13.20
N ASN A 442 -24.14 -12.22 13.01
CA ASN A 442 -24.09 -11.19 14.05
C ASN A 442 -22.80 -11.22 14.87
N LEU A 443 -21.65 -11.48 14.22
CA LEU A 443 -20.37 -11.52 14.92
C LEU A 443 -19.95 -10.12 15.32
N PRO A 444 -19.61 -9.87 16.60
CA PRO A 444 -19.09 -8.57 17.05
C PRO A 444 -17.61 -8.39 16.64
N LEU A 445 -17.36 -8.53 15.34
CA LEU A 445 -16.05 -8.55 14.71
C LEU A 445 -15.94 -7.47 13.63
N GLY A 446 -15.05 -6.50 13.84
CA GLY A 446 -14.61 -5.56 12.82
C GLY A 446 -13.32 -6.02 12.13
N LEU A 447 -13.21 -5.74 10.84
CA LEU A 447 -12.01 -6.04 10.05
C LEU A 447 -11.42 -4.75 9.48
N CYS A 448 -10.11 -4.56 9.65
CA CYS A 448 -9.37 -3.48 9.01
C CYS A 448 -7.96 -3.92 8.60
N GLY A 449 -7.26 -3.06 7.88
CA GLY A 449 -5.88 -3.31 7.43
C GLY A 449 -5.77 -3.82 6.01
N ALA A 450 -4.54 -4.09 5.60
CA ALA A 450 -4.17 -4.30 4.21
C ALA A 450 -4.79 -5.55 3.54
N SER A 451 -5.37 -6.47 4.31
CA SER A 451 -5.94 -7.70 3.76
C SER A 451 -7.19 -7.48 2.89
N TYR A 452 -7.89 -6.35 3.01
CA TYR A 452 -9.26 -6.20 2.53
C TYR A 452 -9.46 -5.12 1.47
N ASP A 453 -9.30 -3.85 1.84
CA ASP A 453 -9.82 -2.71 1.05
C ASP A 453 -8.73 -1.82 0.44
N GLY A 454 -7.45 -2.15 0.60
CA GLY A 454 -6.30 -1.42 0.05
C GLY A 454 -5.01 -1.68 0.84
N VAL A 455 -3.88 -1.65 0.14
CA VAL A 455 -2.56 -1.95 0.74
C VAL A 455 -1.79 -0.69 1.13
N GLY A 456 -2.21 0.48 0.67
CA GLY A 456 -1.53 1.75 0.96
C GLY A 456 -1.79 2.23 2.39
N VAL A 457 -0.89 3.06 2.92
CA VAL A 457 -1.02 3.65 4.27
C VAL A 457 -2.35 4.39 4.41
N ASN A 458 -2.74 5.17 3.40
CA ASN A 458 -4.03 5.86 3.38
C ASN A 458 -5.21 4.89 3.50
N ASP A 459 -5.16 3.81 2.74
CA ASP A 459 -6.27 2.85 2.66
C ASP A 459 -6.47 2.14 3.99
N VAL A 460 -5.37 1.71 4.63
CA VAL A 460 -5.44 0.98 5.90
C VAL A 460 -5.85 1.87 7.08
N ILE A 461 -5.52 3.16 7.06
CA ILE A 461 -6.00 4.13 8.05
C ILE A 461 -7.50 4.38 7.85
N LEU A 462 -7.95 4.55 6.61
CA LEU A 462 -9.38 4.72 6.32
C LEU A 462 -10.17 3.47 6.66
N SER A 463 -9.65 2.27 6.35
CA SER A 463 -10.32 1.00 6.69
C SER A 463 -10.50 0.83 8.20
N ALA A 464 -9.56 1.32 9.00
CA ALA A 464 -9.67 1.34 10.46
C ALA A 464 -10.83 2.22 10.92
N ARG A 465 -10.96 3.44 10.35
CA ARG A 465 -12.08 4.35 10.65
C ARG A 465 -13.41 3.70 10.29
N VAL A 466 -13.53 3.16 9.08
CA VAL A 466 -14.76 2.50 8.60
C VAL A 466 -15.13 1.32 9.50
N SER A 467 -14.17 0.47 9.85
CA SER A 467 -14.39 -0.68 10.74
C SER A 467 -14.88 -0.24 12.13
N VAL A 468 -14.34 0.84 12.68
CA VAL A 468 -14.80 1.42 13.95
C VAL A 468 -16.23 1.93 13.81
N ASP A 469 -16.56 2.66 12.74
CA ASP A 469 -17.90 3.20 12.49
C ASP A 469 -18.93 2.06 12.36
N GLU A 470 -18.60 0.97 11.65
CA GLU A 470 -19.44 -0.21 11.48
C GLU A 470 -19.70 -0.91 12.84
N VAL A 471 -18.63 -1.22 13.59
CA VAL A 471 -18.73 -1.98 14.84
C VAL A 471 -19.40 -1.18 15.98
N VAL A 472 -19.22 0.15 16.03
CA VAL A 472 -19.86 1.00 17.04
C VAL A 472 -21.28 1.38 16.62
N GLY A 473 -21.54 1.57 15.32
CA GLY A 473 -22.84 1.96 14.78
C GLY A 473 -23.91 0.90 14.87
N THR A 474 -23.54 -0.39 14.88
CA THR A 474 -24.48 -1.53 14.95
C THR A 474 -25.24 -1.66 16.27
N ASN A 475 -24.88 -0.91 17.32
CA ASN A 475 -25.55 -0.93 18.62
C ASN A 475 -26.59 0.19 18.82
N LYS A 476 -27.08 0.83 17.76
CA LYS A 476 -28.15 1.85 17.83
C LYS A 476 -29.54 1.34 17.48
N ASN A 477 -29.79 0.05 17.62
CA ASN A 477 -31.14 -0.54 17.52
C ASN A 477 -31.51 -1.33 18.78
#